data_023f7a5273b810d7770ab64d2029010a
#
_entry.id   023f7a5273b810d7770ab64d2029010a
#
_cell.length_a   1.000
_cell.length_b   1.000
_cell.length_c   1.000
_cell.angle_alpha   90.00
_cell.angle_beta   90.00
_cell.angle_gamma   90.00
#
_symmetry.space_group_name_H-M   'P 1'
#
loop_
_entity.id
_entity.type
_entity.pdbx_description
1 polymer ?
#
loop_
_entity_poly.entity_id
_entity_poly.type
_entity_poly.pdbx_seq_one_letter_code
_entity_poly.pdbx_strand_id
1 'polypeptide(L)'
;MPGSRERTSAGGVVVRTDGGVEVCLIRPTGRSVWGLPKGGVEEGETLPETALREVAEETGLQGVVEQELGSIDYSFYSREQGGRIHKTVHYFLVRATGGDTARHDHEVSEARWVRLRQALRLMTYPNEREMVRKAATALGRPVED
;
A
#
# COMPACT_ATOMS: atom_id res chain seq x y z
N MET A 1 20.80 9.50 20.09
CA MET A 1 19.60 10.02 20.73
C MET A 1 18.67 8.91 21.12
N PRO A 2 18.48 8.69 22.39
CA PRO A 2 17.59 7.63 22.83
C PRO A 2 16.15 7.98 22.50
N GLY A 3 15.36 7.00 22.27
CA GLY A 3 13.94 7.14 22.28
C GLY A 3 13.26 7.18 20.95
N SER A 4 13.82 7.70 19.91
CA SER A 4 13.08 7.83 18.66
C SER A 4 13.91 7.42 17.45
N ARG A 5 13.32 6.57 16.60
CA ARG A 5 13.92 6.16 15.35
C ARG A 5 12.93 6.40 14.23
N GLU A 6 13.47 6.85 13.12
CA GLU A 6 12.66 7.10 11.92
C GLU A 6 12.71 5.91 11.00
N ARG A 7 11.55 5.53 10.46
CA ARG A 7 11.43 4.50 9.44
C ARG A 7 10.65 5.07 8.27
N THR A 8 11.13 4.82 7.08
CA THR A 8 10.45 5.27 5.87
C THR A 8 10.06 4.06 5.04
N SER A 9 8.81 4.05 4.63
CA SER A 9 8.27 3.01 3.77
C SER A 9 7.57 3.66 2.59
N ALA A 10 7.31 2.87 1.56
CA ALA A 10 6.51 3.31 0.44
C ALA A 10 5.62 2.17 0.00
N GLY A 11 4.49 2.52 -0.58
CA GLY A 11 3.55 1.53 -1.06
C GLY A 11 2.68 2.09 -2.16
N GLY A 12 1.74 1.29 -2.60
CA GLY A 12 0.91 1.66 -3.73
C GLY A 12 -0.56 1.37 -3.54
N VAL A 13 -1.37 2.25 -4.10
CA VAL A 13 -2.76 1.94 -4.41
C VAL A 13 -2.73 1.45 -5.85
N VAL A 14 -2.81 0.14 -6.03
CA VAL A 14 -2.66 -0.49 -7.34
C VAL A 14 -4.03 -0.62 -7.97
N VAL A 15 -4.21 -0.04 -9.13
CA VAL A 15 -5.52 0.03 -9.77
C VAL A 15 -5.48 -0.55 -11.18
N ARG A 16 -6.64 -1.04 -11.60
CA ARG A 16 -6.94 -1.30 -13.01
C ARG A 16 -8.33 -0.75 -13.28
N THR A 17 -8.55 -0.30 -14.51
CA THR A 17 -9.77 0.46 -14.83
C THR A 17 -10.58 -0.17 -15.97
N ASP A 18 -10.40 -1.43 -16.25
CA ASP A 18 -11.16 -2.14 -17.29
C ASP A 18 -12.57 -2.43 -16.77
N GLY A 19 -13.54 -1.65 -17.23
CA GLY A 19 -14.93 -1.83 -16.84
C GLY A 19 -15.27 -1.31 -15.46
N GLY A 20 -14.48 -0.38 -14.92
CA GLY A 20 -14.64 0.19 -13.60
C GLY A 20 -13.32 0.22 -12.89
N VAL A 21 -13.30 0.73 -11.67
CA VAL A 21 -12.07 0.81 -10.89
C VAL A 21 -11.98 -0.35 -9.92
N GLU A 22 -10.90 -1.12 -10.03
CA GLU A 22 -10.58 -2.15 -9.05
C GLU A 22 -9.24 -1.82 -8.42
N VAL A 23 -9.12 -2.17 -7.14
CA VAL A 23 -7.92 -1.93 -6.32
C VAL A 23 -7.43 -3.29 -5.84
N CYS A 24 -6.11 -3.49 -5.87
CA CYS A 24 -5.55 -4.73 -5.33
C CYS A 24 -5.28 -4.55 -3.84
N LEU A 25 -5.90 -5.38 -3.03
CA LEU A 25 -5.68 -5.40 -1.58
C LEU A 25 -4.92 -6.64 -1.21
N ILE A 26 -4.20 -6.57 -0.08
CA ILE A 26 -3.45 -7.70 0.44
C ILE A 26 -3.90 -8.03 1.85
N ARG A 27 -3.73 -9.31 2.20
CA ARG A 27 -3.93 -9.81 3.55
C ARG A 27 -2.60 -10.39 4.01
N PRO A 28 -1.93 -9.74 4.98
CA PRO A 28 -0.64 -10.25 5.47
C PRO A 28 -0.81 -11.63 6.13
N THR A 29 0.20 -12.47 5.99
CA THR A 29 0.19 -13.81 6.58
C THR A 29 0.06 -13.71 8.10
N GLY A 30 -0.85 -14.51 8.65
CA GLY A 30 -1.05 -14.56 10.09
C GLY A 30 -1.87 -13.41 10.66
N ARG A 31 -2.43 -12.57 9.83
CA ARG A 31 -3.22 -11.43 10.28
C ARG A 31 -4.57 -11.41 9.57
N SER A 32 -5.60 -10.96 10.29
CA SER A 32 -6.95 -10.85 9.74
C SER A 32 -7.25 -9.42 9.34
N VAL A 33 -6.37 -8.83 8.53
CA VAL A 33 -6.53 -7.46 8.07
C VAL A 33 -6.40 -7.40 6.55
N TRP A 34 -7.07 -6.42 5.95
CA TRP A 34 -6.93 -6.12 4.53
C TRP A 34 -6.36 -4.73 4.39
N GLY A 35 -5.35 -4.59 3.55
CA GLY A 35 -4.69 -3.31 3.38
C GLY A 35 -3.96 -3.18 2.06
N LEU A 36 -3.12 -2.16 2.00
CA LEU A 36 -2.36 -1.81 0.81
C LEU A 36 -0.95 -2.41 0.89
N PRO A 37 -0.38 -2.81 -0.26
CA PRO A 37 1.01 -3.28 -0.29
C PRO A 37 1.96 -2.13 0.03
N LYS A 38 2.95 -2.39 0.88
CA LYS A 38 3.95 -1.41 1.28
C LYS A 38 5.10 -2.09 1.98
N GLY A 39 6.23 -1.39 2.04
CA GLY A 39 7.37 -1.88 2.81
C GLY A 39 8.48 -0.87 2.87
N GLY A 40 9.54 -1.24 3.59
CA GLY A 40 10.65 -0.34 3.88
C GLY A 40 11.50 -0.02 2.67
N VAL A 41 11.98 1.21 2.64
CA VAL A 41 12.91 1.67 1.61
C VAL A 41 14.25 0.97 1.80
N GLU A 42 14.79 0.43 0.72
CA GLU A 42 16.11 -0.18 0.72
C GLU A 42 17.13 0.83 0.23
N GLU A 43 18.38 0.58 0.62
CA GLU A 43 19.47 1.48 0.27
C GLU A 43 19.52 1.71 -1.24
N GLY A 44 19.59 2.98 -1.64
CA GLY A 44 19.68 3.35 -3.04
C GLY A 44 18.34 3.47 -3.76
N GLU A 45 17.23 3.11 -3.10
CA GLU A 45 15.93 3.21 -3.74
C GLU A 45 15.32 4.59 -3.56
N THR A 46 14.65 5.07 -4.60
CA THR A 46 13.72 6.20 -4.47
C THR A 46 12.40 5.67 -3.92
N LEU A 47 11.55 6.56 -3.44
CA LEU A 47 10.25 6.15 -2.92
C LEU A 47 9.38 5.46 -3.98
N PRO A 48 9.28 5.97 -5.23
CA PRO A 48 8.54 5.24 -6.25
C PRO A 48 9.12 3.86 -6.55
N GLU A 49 10.44 3.72 -6.53
CA GLU A 49 11.08 2.42 -6.75
C GLU A 49 10.72 1.44 -5.65
N THR A 50 10.74 1.90 -4.41
CA THR A 50 10.33 1.07 -3.27
C THR A 50 8.87 0.65 -3.43
N ALA A 51 7.99 1.59 -3.79
CA ALA A 51 6.57 1.28 -3.96
C ALA A 51 6.38 0.19 -5.01
N LEU A 52 7.05 0.31 -6.17
CA LEU A 52 6.91 -0.68 -7.23
C LEU A 52 7.46 -2.05 -6.83
N ARG A 53 8.59 -2.06 -6.11
CA ARG A 53 9.17 -3.31 -5.64
C ARG A 53 8.24 -4.00 -4.64
N GLU A 54 7.71 -3.25 -3.67
CA GLU A 54 6.81 -3.83 -2.67
C GLU A 54 5.50 -4.29 -3.31
N VAL A 55 4.98 -3.53 -4.27
CA VAL A 55 3.80 -3.96 -5.02
C VAL A 55 4.07 -5.30 -5.70
N ALA A 56 5.21 -5.43 -6.36
CA ALA A 56 5.54 -6.69 -7.04
C ALA A 56 5.67 -7.85 -6.06
N GLU A 57 6.32 -7.64 -4.92
CA GLU A 57 6.51 -8.68 -3.92
C GLU A 57 5.18 -9.10 -3.28
N GLU A 58 4.39 -8.13 -2.86
CA GLU A 58 3.20 -8.42 -2.06
C GLU A 58 1.96 -8.72 -2.89
N THR A 59 1.90 -8.28 -4.14
CA THR A 59 0.73 -8.54 -4.97
C THR A 59 1.02 -9.40 -6.19
N GLY A 60 2.29 -9.56 -6.58
CA GLY A 60 2.63 -10.24 -7.82
C GLY A 60 2.41 -9.39 -9.07
N LEU A 61 2.08 -8.11 -8.90
CA LEU A 61 1.74 -7.24 -10.02
C LEU A 61 2.87 -6.31 -10.38
N GLN A 62 2.92 -5.94 -11.66
CA GLN A 62 3.80 -4.92 -12.19
C GLN A 62 2.96 -3.69 -12.51
N GLY A 63 3.57 -2.52 -12.47
CA GLY A 63 2.82 -1.32 -12.75
C GLY A 63 3.70 -0.11 -12.99
N VAL A 64 3.04 1.00 -13.25
CA VAL A 64 3.69 2.31 -13.41
C VAL A 64 3.13 3.27 -12.38
N VAL A 65 4.02 4.07 -11.78
CA VAL A 65 3.62 5.11 -10.86
C VAL A 65 3.03 6.26 -11.68
N GLU A 66 1.78 6.62 -11.36
CA GLU A 66 1.10 7.71 -12.05
C GLU A 66 1.17 9.00 -11.25
N GLN A 67 1.15 8.92 -9.92
CA GLN A 67 1.01 10.10 -9.09
C GLN A 67 1.31 9.76 -7.64
N GLU A 68 1.87 10.73 -6.92
CA GLU A 68 2.02 10.62 -5.47
C GLU A 68 0.69 10.97 -4.80
N LEU A 69 0.29 10.20 -3.78
CA LEU A 69 -0.99 10.40 -3.12
C LEU A 69 -0.87 11.06 -1.75
N GLY A 70 0.28 10.91 -1.12
CA GLY A 70 0.50 11.45 0.21
C GLY A 70 1.12 10.43 1.13
N SER A 71 1.14 10.72 2.42
CA SER A 71 1.78 9.84 3.39
C SER A 71 0.93 9.67 4.63
N ILE A 72 1.22 8.59 5.35
CA ILE A 72 0.62 8.27 6.65
C ILE A 72 1.75 8.20 7.65
N ASP A 73 1.59 8.85 8.79
CA ASP A 73 2.57 8.84 9.87
C ASP A 73 1.98 8.16 11.09
N TYR A 74 2.78 7.34 11.75
CA TYR A 74 2.40 6.81 13.05
C TYR A 74 3.62 6.43 13.86
N SER A 75 3.44 6.35 15.18
CA SER A 75 4.53 6.02 16.10
C SER A 75 4.12 4.84 16.96
N PHE A 76 5.08 4.04 17.32
CA PHE A 76 4.86 2.94 18.25
C PHE A 76 6.13 2.66 19.03
N TYR A 77 5.98 1.98 20.15
CA TYR A 77 7.11 1.58 20.98
C TYR A 77 7.54 0.18 20.58
N SER A 78 8.84 0.00 20.39
CA SER A 78 9.40 -1.31 20.07
C SER A 78 10.40 -1.70 21.14
N ARG A 79 10.12 -2.79 21.84
CA ARG A 79 11.06 -3.35 22.82
C ARG A 79 12.33 -3.83 22.16
N GLU A 80 12.19 -4.49 21.05
CA GLU A 80 13.31 -5.04 20.28
C GLU A 80 14.29 -3.96 19.89
N GLN A 81 13.79 -2.82 19.51
CA GLN A 81 14.63 -1.72 19.02
C GLN A 81 14.94 -0.72 20.10
N GLY A 82 14.39 -0.93 21.31
CA GLY A 82 14.74 -0.15 22.47
C GLY A 82 14.17 1.24 22.50
N GLY A 83 13.01 1.48 21.92
CA GLY A 83 12.44 2.80 21.97
C GLY A 83 11.27 3.04 21.07
N ARG A 84 10.93 4.30 20.91
CA ARG A 84 9.83 4.73 20.07
C ARG A 84 10.28 4.74 18.59
N ILE A 85 9.43 4.21 17.76
CA ILE A 85 9.63 4.20 16.30
C ILE A 85 8.62 5.15 15.68
N HIS A 86 9.08 6.07 14.86
CA HIS A 86 8.22 6.92 14.05
C HIS A 86 8.30 6.43 12.61
N LYS A 87 7.17 6.07 12.04
CA LYS A 87 7.11 5.51 10.70
C LYS A 87 6.29 6.39 9.78
N THR A 88 6.84 6.67 8.60
CA THR A 88 6.14 7.40 7.55
C THR A 88 6.03 6.46 6.35
N VAL A 89 4.81 6.30 5.85
CA VAL A 89 4.55 5.48 4.65
C VAL A 89 4.06 6.41 3.55
N HIS A 90 4.79 6.45 2.45
CA HIS A 90 4.43 7.25 1.28
C HIS A 90 3.70 6.37 0.27
N TYR A 91 2.53 6.82 -0.18
CA TYR A 91 1.71 6.04 -1.11
C TYR A 91 1.62 6.69 -2.48
N PHE A 92 1.61 5.83 -3.50
CA PHE A 92 1.55 6.24 -4.89
C PHE A 92 0.39 5.55 -5.59
N LEU A 93 -0.21 6.25 -6.54
CA LEU A 93 -1.18 5.63 -7.44
C LEU A 93 -0.39 4.84 -8.47
N VAL A 94 -0.63 3.54 -8.53
CA VAL A 94 0.08 2.63 -9.43
C VAL A 94 -0.93 2.00 -10.36
N ARG A 95 -0.72 2.18 -11.67
CA ARG A 95 -1.56 1.54 -12.69
C ARG A 95 -0.93 0.19 -13.02
N ALA A 96 -1.69 -0.87 -12.83
CA ALA A 96 -1.20 -2.22 -13.13
C ALA A 96 -0.99 -2.39 -14.62
N THR A 97 0.16 -2.98 -15.00
CA THR A 97 0.49 -3.24 -16.39
C THR A 97 0.68 -4.72 -16.68
N GLY A 98 0.74 -5.55 -15.65
CA GLY A 98 0.93 -6.99 -15.85
C GLY A 98 1.07 -7.69 -14.51
N GLY A 99 1.36 -8.98 -14.60
CA GLY A 99 1.55 -9.82 -13.42
C GLY A 99 0.29 -10.60 -13.06
N ASP A 100 0.38 -11.31 -11.95
CA ASP A 100 -0.67 -12.21 -11.51
C ASP A 100 -0.69 -12.20 -9.98
N THR A 101 -1.85 -11.95 -9.39
CA THR A 101 -1.98 -11.89 -7.93
C THR A 101 -1.62 -13.22 -7.25
N ALA A 102 -1.64 -14.32 -7.97
CA ALA A 102 -1.20 -15.60 -7.42
C ALA A 102 0.31 -15.64 -7.15
N ARG A 103 1.06 -14.66 -7.64
CA ARG A 103 2.52 -14.60 -7.47
C ARG A 103 2.98 -13.74 -6.30
N HIS A 104 2.06 -13.39 -5.40
CA HIS A 104 2.44 -12.69 -4.17
C HIS A 104 3.43 -13.55 -3.37
N ASP A 105 4.25 -12.92 -2.52
CA ASP A 105 5.25 -13.64 -1.74
C ASP A 105 4.63 -14.27 -0.48
N HIS A 106 5.50 -14.88 0.33
CA HIS A 106 5.08 -15.62 1.53
C HIS A 106 4.65 -14.71 2.68
N GLU A 107 4.95 -13.43 2.61
CA GLU A 107 4.53 -12.47 3.65
C GLU A 107 3.06 -12.10 3.52
N VAL A 108 2.45 -12.47 2.41
CA VAL A 108 1.05 -12.19 2.11
C VAL A 108 0.33 -13.52 1.90
N SER A 109 -0.79 -13.71 2.57
CA SER A 109 -1.59 -14.92 2.40
C SER A 109 -2.55 -14.83 1.22
N GLU A 110 -2.94 -13.61 0.85
CA GLU A 110 -3.83 -13.41 -0.29
C GLU A 110 -3.66 -12.01 -0.86
N ALA A 111 -3.64 -11.90 -2.19
CA ALA A 111 -3.73 -10.63 -2.89
C ALA A 111 -4.96 -10.73 -3.79
N ARG A 112 -5.79 -9.70 -3.79
CA ARG A 112 -7.10 -9.77 -4.43
C ARG A 112 -7.47 -8.44 -5.08
N TRP A 113 -7.99 -8.53 -6.31
CA TRP A 113 -8.63 -7.38 -6.96
C TRP A 113 -10.03 -7.21 -6.40
N VAL A 114 -10.35 -6.01 -5.97
CA VAL A 114 -11.64 -5.68 -5.33
C VAL A 114 -12.18 -4.42 -5.96
N ARG A 115 -13.47 -4.39 -6.25
CA ARG A 115 -14.10 -3.18 -6.76
C ARG A 115 -13.97 -2.08 -5.73
N LEU A 116 -13.82 -0.85 -6.20
CA LEU A 116 -13.49 0.31 -5.39
C LEU A 116 -14.36 0.43 -4.13
N ARG A 117 -15.68 0.37 -4.27
CA ARG A 117 -16.57 0.52 -3.10
C ARG A 117 -16.43 -0.64 -2.12
N GLN A 118 -16.26 -1.84 -2.65
CA GLN A 118 -16.02 -3.01 -1.80
C GLN A 118 -14.68 -2.91 -1.08
N ALA A 119 -13.66 -2.41 -1.76
CA ALA A 119 -12.36 -2.23 -1.16
C ALA A 119 -12.44 -1.34 0.08
N LEU A 120 -13.17 -0.22 -0.05
CA LEU A 120 -13.34 0.71 1.07
C LEU A 120 -14.07 0.08 2.25
N ARG A 121 -14.96 -0.89 2.00
CA ARG A 121 -15.65 -1.61 3.07
C ARG A 121 -14.76 -2.69 3.69
N LEU A 122 -13.95 -3.33 2.88
CA LEU A 122 -13.13 -4.46 3.32
C LEU A 122 -11.89 -4.02 4.08
N MET A 123 -11.33 -2.87 3.72
CA MET A 123 -10.07 -2.39 4.29
C MET A 123 -10.18 -2.12 5.78
N THR A 124 -9.16 -2.52 6.51
CA THR A 124 -9.15 -2.47 7.96
C THR A 124 -8.83 -1.08 8.51
N TYR A 125 -7.91 -0.35 7.85
CA TYR A 125 -7.37 0.88 8.42
C TYR A 125 -7.93 2.13 7.75
N PRO A 126 -8.50 3.06 8.53
CA PRO A 126 -9.08 4.30 7.97
C PRO A 126 -8.08 5.13 7.17
N ASN A 127 -6.83 5.18 7.61
CA ASN A 127 -5.81 5.98 6.92
C ASN A 127 -5.54 5.44 5.52
N GLU A 128 -5.54 4.12 5.37
CA GLU A 128 -5.32 3.51 4.07
C GLU A 128 -6.55 3.67 3.18
N ARG A 129 -7.75 3.61 3.75
CA ARG A 129 -8.96 3.89 2.99
C ARG A 129 -8.91 5.30 2.41
N GLU A 130 -8.37 6.25 3.17
CA GLU A 130 -8.23 7.63 2.68
C GLU A 130 -7.30 7.71 1.46
N MET A 131 -6.25 6.91 1.44
CA MET A 131 -5.36 6.85 0.28
C MET A 131 -6.09 6.31 -0.94
N VAL A 132 -6.96 5.32 -0.76
CA VAL A 132 -7.76 4.79 -1.85
C VAL A 132 -8.74 5.84 -2.36
N ARG A 133 -9.33 6.65 -1.48
CA ARG A 133 -10.20 7.74 -1.90
C ARG A 133 -9.44 8.79 -2.71
N LYS A 134 -8.23 9.11 -2.29
CA LYS A 134 -7.37 10.03 -3.06
C LYS A 134 -7.04 9.48 -4.44
N ALA A 135 -6.79 8.17 -4.52
CA ALA A 135 -6.54 7.53 -5.80
C ALA A 135 -7.77 7.63 -6.71
N ALA A 136 -8.95 7.38 -6.15
CA ALA A 136 -10.19 7.49 -6.90
C ALA A 136 -10.40 8.89 -7.44
N THR A 137 -10.14 9.90 -6.62
CA THR A 137 -10.23 11.30 -7.05
C THR A 137 -9.26 11.60 -8.17
N ALA A 138 -8.02 11.11 -8.05
CA ALA A 138 -7.00 11.31 -9.08
C ALA A 138 -7.40 10.67 -10.41
N LEU A 139 -8.18 9.59 -10.35
CA LEU A 139 -8.69 8.90 -11.55
C LEU A 139 -9.97 9.56 -12.10
N GLY A 140 -10.44 10.63 -11.47
CA GLY A 140 -11.69 11.26 -11.87
C GLY A 140 -12.93 10.46 -11.46
N ARG A 141 -12.80 9.58 -10.48
CA ARG A 141 -13.87 8.69 -10.01
C ARG A 141 -14.05 8.82 -8.50
N PRO A 142 -14.29 10.04 -7.96
CA PRO A 142 -14.39 10.20 -6.51
C PRO A 142 -15.52 9.35 -5.94
N VAL A 143 -15.32 8.85 -4.72
CA VAL A 143 -16.28 8.03 -4.01
C VAL A 143 -16.76 8.78 -2.79
N GLU A 144 -18.08 8.90 -2.67
CA GLU A 144 -18.71 9.47 -1.50
C GLU A 144 -19.26 8.34 -0.63
N ASP A 145 -19.13 8.54 0.66
CA ASP A 145 -19.62 7.55 1.63
C ASP A 145 -21.12 7.64 1.82
#